data_b6ce6c13f3637349161cc970f2a24856
#
_entry.id   b6ce6c13f3637349161cc970f2a24856
#
_cell.length_a   1.000
_cell.length_b   1.000
_cell.length_c   1.000
_cell.angle_alpha   90.00
_cell.angle_beta   90.00
_cell.angle_gamma   90.00
#
_symmetry.space_group_name_H-M   'P 1'
#
loop_
_entity.id
_entity.type
_entity.pdbx_description
1 polymer ?
#
loop_
_entity_poly.entity_id
_entity_poly.type
_entity_poly.pdbx_seq_one_letter_code
_entity_poly.pdbx_strand_id
1 'polypeptide(L)'
;MQQRRIRRVPLSKMNKHDISAYFQGLQDTICAGIAATDGGASFKEDKWTRAEGGGGRTRVLVKGAILEKAGVNFSAVEGPLHPKMVTSLNVTEEVEFFATGVSIVMHPENPWVPIIHLNVRYFELSNGEFWFGGGIDLTPHIIIPEQAKWFHEQLKVVCDRFDSAFYPKYKTWADDYFYSPHREETRGIGGIFFDYIKGDKETVFEFVKAIGESFEPIYSHLMRINASKEYTQAEKEFQYIRRGRYVEFNLVHDRGTKFGLETNGRTESILMSLPPMASWEYMYDPKIFPEGQATFDLLKKGIDWI
;
A
#
# COMPACT_ATOMS: atom_id res chain seq x y z
N MET A 1 12.74 -40.32 43.40
CA MET A 1 12.16 -39.83 42.15
C MET A 1 12.50 -38.36 41.98
N GLN A 2 13.54 -38.02 41.18
CA GLN A 2 13.93 -36.66 40.90
C GLN A 2 13.10 -36.15 39.74
N GLN A 3 12.26 -35.13 39.98
CA GLN A 3 11.54 -34.37 38.94
C GLN A 3 12.55 -33.57 38.12
N ARG A 4 12.78 -33.93 36.87
CA ARG A 4 13.51 -33.13 35.90
C ARG A 4 12.68 -31.89 35.59
N ARG A 5 13.10 -30.72 36.06
CA ARG A 5 12.61 -29.41 35.63
C ARG A 5 12.98 -29.25 34.15
N ILE A 6 11.99 -29.30 33.29
CA ILE A 6 12.12 -28.88 31.90
C ILE A 6 12.42 -27.37 31.91
N ARG A 7 13.67 -27.01 31.60
CA ARG A 7 14.02 -25.61 31.34
C ARG A 7 13.24 -25.19 30.08
N ARG A 8 12.23 -24.33 30.22
CA ARG A 8 11.67 -23.61 29.09
C ARG A 8 12.77 -22.68 28.57
N VAL A 9 13.29 -22.98 27.36
CA VAL A 9 14.12 -22.05 26.62
C VAL A 9 13.24 -20.82 26.38
N PRO A 10 13.67 -19.59 26.73
CA PRO A 10 12.90 -18.40 26.42
C PRO A 10 12.78 -18.36 24.88
N LEU A 11 11.56 -18.28 24.37
CA LEU A 11 11.34 -17.91 22.95
C LEU A 11 12.08 -16.59 22.76
N SER A 12 13.02 -16.53 21.83
CA SER A 12 13.73 -15.30 21.51
C SER A 12 12.68 -14.27 21.09
N LYS A 13 12.59 -13.15 21.82
CA LYS A 13 11.68 -12.07 21.44
C LYS A 13 11.99 -11.66 20.03
N MET A 14 10.96 -11.62 19.19
CA MET A 14 11.04 -11.20 17.79
C MET A 14 11.79 -9.87 17.67
N ASN A 15 12.82 -9.83 16.84
CA ASN A 15 13.66 -8.65 16.64
C ASN A 15 13.41 -7.99 15.27
N LYS A 16 13.98 -6.81 15.06
CA LYS A 16 13.83 -6.01 13.83
C LYS A 16 14.29 -6.74 12.56
N HIS A 17 15.27 -7.64 12.68
CA HIS A 17 15.79 -8.39 11.54
C HIS A 17 14.85 -9.54 11.13
N ASP A 18 14.17 -10.16 12.09
CA ASP A 18 13.13 -11.18 11.82
C ASP A 18 11.95 -10.53 11.06
N ILE A 19 11.52 -9.34 11.47
CA ILE A 19 10.47 -8.56 10.81
C ILE A 19 10.90 -8.19 9.39
N SER A 20 12.14 -7.72 9.21
CA SER A 20 12.68 -7.37 7.90
C SER A 20 12.78 -8.58 6.97
N ALA A 21 13.26 -9.72 7.46
CA ALA A 21 13.32 -10.96 6.69
C ALA A 21 11.93 -11.42 6.22
N TYR A 22 10.92 -11.30 7.09
CA TYR A 22 9.55 -11.59 6.71
C TYR A 22 9.05 -10.67 5.58
N PHE A 23 9.23 -9.35 5.69
CA PHE A 23 8.80 -8.42 4.64
C PHE A 23 9.54 -8.67 3.32
N GLN A 24 10.80 -9.08 3.37
CA GLN A 24 11.54 -9.49 2.18
C GLN A 24 10.92 -10.73 1.53
N GLY A 25 10.53 -11.73 2.31
CA GLY A 25 9.81 -12.92 1.84
C GLY A 25 8.39 -12.60 1.32
N LEU A 26 7.69 -11.66 1.96
CA LEU A 26 6.39 -11.18 1.50
C LEU A 26 6.48 -10.55 0.10
N GLN A 27 7.51 -9.73 -0.16
CA GLN A 27 7.79 -9.23 -1.51
C GLN A 27 7.96 -10.36 -2.52
N ASP A 28 8.72 -11.41 -2.16
CA ASP A 28 8.96 -12.55 -3.05
C ASP A 28 7.64 -13.26 -3.39
N THR A 29 6.80 -13.53 -2.39
CA THR A 29 5.51 -14.20 -2.56
C THR A 29 4.55 -13.38 -3.42
N ILE A 30 4.42 -12.08 -3.14
CA ILE A 30 3.54 -11.18 -3.90
C ILE A 30 3.99 -11.08 -5.35
N CYS A 31 5.29 -10.87 -5.60
CA CYS A 31 5.80 -10.79 -6.97
C CYS A 31 5.57 -12.07 -7.76
N ALA A 32 5.74 -13.23 -7.13
CA ALA A 32 5.51 -14.53 -7.78
C ALA A 32 4.02 -14.73 -8.13
N GLY A 33 3.10 -14.48 -7.19
CA GLY A 33 1.65 -14.62 -7.41
C GLY A 33 1.11 -13.64 -8.45
N ILE A 34 1.52 -12.38 -8.40
CA ILE A 34 1.10 -11.36 -9.37
C ILE A 34 1.66 -11.67 -10.77
N ALA A 35 2.92 -12.05 -10.89
CA ALA A 35 3.49 -12.42 -12.20
C ALA A 35 2.80 -13.67 -12.79
N ALA A 36 2.44 -14.65 -11.96
CA ALA A 36 1.68 -15.82 -12.40
C ALA A 36 0.27 -15.45 -12.88
N THR A 37 -0.39 -14.51 -12.23
CA THR A 37 -1.71 -14.03 -12.64
C THR A 37 -1.65 -13.14 -13.88
N ASP A 38 -0.63 -12.28 -14.00
CA ASP A 38 -0.42 -11.45 -15.19
C ASP A 38 -0.12 -12.27 -16.44
N GLY A 39 0.74 -13.30 -16.31
CA GLY A 39 1.07 -14.25 -17.37
C GLY A 39 1.90 -13.70 -18.53
N GLY A 40 2.18 -12.40 -18.62
CA GLY A 40 2.84 -11.74 -19.73
C GLY A 40 4.26 -11.25 -19.47
N ALA A 41 4.59 -10.93 -18.21
CA ALA A 41 5.89 -10.38 -17.85
C ALA A 41 6.35 -10.83 -16.46
N SER A 42 7.62 -10.62 -16.16
CA SER A 42 8.21 -10.86 -14.85
C SER A 42 8.74 -9.57 -14.24
N PHE A 43 8.83 -9.54 -12.92
CA PHE A 43 9.44 -8.43 -12.18
C PHE A 43 10.95 -8.39 -12.41
N LYS A 44 11.46 -7.21 -12.77
CA LYS A 44 12.89 -6.92 -12.76
C LYS A 44 13.29 -6.37 -11.41
N GLU A 45 14.33 -6.94 -10.81
CA GLU A 45 14.86 -6.54 -9.51
C GLU A 45 15.98 -5.53 -9.66
N ASP A 46 15.94 -4.49 -8.83
CA ASP A 46 16.97 -3.48 -8.65
C ASP A 46 17.31 -3.39 -7.16
N LYS A 47 18.50 -3.85 -6.78
CA LYS A 47 19.02 -3.80 -5.42
C LYS A 47 19.78 -2.50 -5.21
N TRP A 48 19.57 -1.88 -4.07
CA TRP A 48 20.22 -0.62 -3.74
C TRP A 48 20.63 -0.58 -2.26
N THR A 49 21.65 0.22 -1.97
CA THR A 49 22.16 0.48 -0.62
C THR A 49 22.16 1.97 -0.34
N ARG A 50 22.11 2.32 0.96
CA ARG A 50 22.23 3.71 1.44
C ARG A 50 23.58 3.89 2.11
N ALA A 51 24.17 5.08 1.96
CA ALA A 51 25.42 5.44 2.63
C ALA A 51 25.26 5.50 4.16
N GLU A 52 24.09 5.94 4.63
CA GLU A 52 23.75 6.08 6.05
C GLU A 52 23.39 4.74 6.73
N GLY A 53 23.13 3.69 5.95
CA GLY A 53 22.81 2.36 6.47
C GLY A 53 21.60 1.70 5.82
N GLY A 54 21.71 0.40 5.60
CA GLY A 54 20.66 -0.41 5.01
C GLY A 54 20.53 -0.27 3.49
N GLY A 55 19.32 -0.58 2.98
CA GLY A 55 19.03 -0.57 1.55
C GLY A 55 17.68 -1.18 1.22
N GLY A 56 17.55 -1.70 0.02
CA GLY A 56 16.30 -2.33 -0.41
C GLY A 56 16.38 -3.08 -1.74
N ARG A 57 15.22 -3.60 -2.12
CA ARG A 57 14.99 -4.26 -3.42
C ARG A 57 13.74 -3.65 -4.03
N THR A 58 13.91 -2.92 -5.12
CA THR A 58 12.78 -2.44 -5.93
C THR A 58 12.53 -3.42 -7.06
N ARG A 59 11.31 -3.92 -7.16
CA ARG A 59 10.90 -4.80 -8.25
C ARG A 59 9.84 -4.12 -9.09
N VAL A 60 10.07 -4.05 -10.38
CA VAL A 60 9.17 -3.40 -11.34
C VAL A 60 8.83 -4.36 -12.46
N LEU A 61 7.56 -4.53 -12.74
CA LEU A 61 7.03 -5.20 -13.91
C LEU A 61 6.50 -4.13 -14.87
N VAL A 62 6.80 -4.24 -16.13
CA VAL A 62 6.30 -3.35 -17.18
C VAL A 62 5.86 -4.17 -18.39
N LYS A 63 4.82 -3.70 -19.09
CA LYS A 63 4.30 -4.32 -20.30
C LYS A 63 3.91 -5.78 -20.08
N GLY A 64 3.23 -6.06 -18.97
CA GLY A 64 2.58 -7.35 -18.72
C GLY A 64 1.37 -7.55 -19.61
N ALA A 65 0.72 -8.71 -19.47
CA ALA A 65 -0.51 -9.00 -20.22
C ALA A 65 -1.73 -8.26 -19.64
N ILE A 66 -1.73 -8.02 -18.32
CA ILE A 66 -2.80 -7.33 -17.59
C ILE A 66 -2.27 -6.01 -17.02
N LEU A 67 -1.03 -6.02 -16.51
CA LEU A 67 -0.41 -4.88 -15.84
C LEU A 67 0.49 -4.10 -16.81
N GLU A 68 0.12 -2.85 -17.08
CA GLU A 68 0.95 -1.93 -17.83
C GLU A 68 2.23 -1.59 -17.04
N LYS A 69 2.09 -1.39 -15.72
CA LYS A 69 3.20 -1.19 -14.78
C LYS A 69 2.81 -1.68 -13.39
N ALA A 70 3.74 -2.33 -12.71
CA ALA A 70 3.62 -2.71 -11.32
C ALA A 70 4.93 -2.43 -10.57
N GLY A 71 4.83 -2.01 -9.32
CA GLY A 71 5.98 -1.81 -8.46
C GLY A 71 5.78 -2.46 -7.09
N VAL A 72 6.77 -3.23 -6.64
CA VAL A 72 6.84 -3.81 -5.30
C VAL A 72 8.19 -3.48 -4.70
N ASN A 73 8.20 -2.58 -3.74
CA ASN A 73 9.41 -2.08 -3.11
C ASN A 73 9.53 -2.63 -1.68
N PHE A 74 10.62 -3.34 -1.41
CA PHE A 74 11.07 -3.70 -0.06
C PHE A 74 12.21 -2.77 0.34
N SER A 75 12.19 -2.30 1.59
CA SER A 75 13.29 -1.55 2.19
C SER A 75 13.56 -1.99 3.63
N ALA A 76 14.84 -1.94 4.02
CA ALA A 76 15.31 -2.04 5.39
C ALA A 76 16.43 -1.00 5.55
N VAL A 77 16.13 0.11 6.18
CA VAL A 77 17.00 1.27 6.28
C VAL A 77 17.18 1.69 7.73
N GLU A 78 18.37 2.16 8.05
CA GLU A 78 18.72 2.62 9.40
C GLU A 78 19.65 3.82 9.33
N GLY A 79 19.83 4.49 10.46
CA GLY A 79 20.74 5.62 10.59
C GLY A 79 20.24 6.67 11.58
N PRO A 80 20.88 7.85 11.63
CA PRO A 80 20.43 8.96 12.46
C PRO A 80 19.06 9.47 12.01
N LEU A 81 18.23 9.88 12.97
CA LEU A 81 16.93 10.47 12.70
C LEU A 81 17.08 11.79 11.93
N HIS A 82 16.34 11.91 10.83
CA HIS A 82 16.29 13.17 10.09
C HIS A 82 15.67 14.28 10.96
N PRO A 83 16.18 15.56 10.94
CA PRO A 83 15.70 16.64 11.79
C PRO A 83 14.18 16.86 11.76
N LYS A 84 13.53 16.69 10.61
CA LYS A 84 12.07 16.76 10.50
C LYS A 84 11.37 15.68 11.33
N MET A 85 11.95 14.47 11.44
CA MET A 85 11.40 13.40 12.28
C MET A 85 11.63 13.67 13.75
N VAL A 86 12.78 14.19 14.13
CA VAL A 86 13.08 14.62 15.51
C VAL A 86 11.97 15.55 16.01
N THR A 87 11.63 16.56 15.20
CA THR A 87 10.56 17.52 15.52
C THR A 87 9.17 16.85 15.58
N SER A 88 8.84 16.02 14.59
CA SER A 88 7.50 15.40 14.50
C SER A 88 7.25 14.34 15.55
N LEU A 89 8.28 13.62 15.98
CA LEU A 89 8.22 12.61 17.03
C LEU A 89 8.47 13.16 18.43
N ASN A 90 8.80 14.48 18.54
CA ASN A 90 9.15 15.15 19.77
C ASN A 90 10.26 14.43 20.57
N VAL A 91 11.27 13.94 19.85
CA VAL A 91 12.42 13.24 20.44
C VAL A 91 13.45 14.29 20.88
N THR A 92 13.91 14.21 22.11
CA THR A 92 14.88 15.15 22.70
C THR A 92 16.31 14.60 22.77
N GLU A 93 16.48 13.33 22.49
CA GLU A 93 17.75 12.61 22.56
C GLU A 93 18.26 12.30 21.15
N GLU A 94 19.58 12.10 21.02
CA GLU A 94 20.13 11.55 19.78
C GLU A 94 19.77 10.06 19.71
N VAL A 95 18.91 9.73 18.76
CA VAL A 95 18.47 8.35 18.51
C VAL A 95 18.68 7.99 17.04
N GLU A 96 18.98 6.72 16.84
CA GLU A 96 18.97 6.11 15.52
C GLU A 96 17.59 5.47 15.26
N PHE A 97 17.26 5.36 13.99
CA PHE A 97 16.05 4.65 13.57
C PHE A 97 16.37 3.40 12.76
N PHE A 98 15.47 2.47 12.80
CA PHE A 98 15.36 1.36 11.85
C PHE A 98 13.95 1.34 11.28
N ALA A 99 13.82 1.29 9.94
CA ALA A 99 12.55 1.20 9.26
C ALA A 99 12.60 0.10 8.20
N THR A 100 11.58 -0.75 8.17
CA THR A 100 11.47 -1.80 7.15
C THR A 100 10.01 -1.97 6.73
N GLY A 101 9.79 -2.37 5.49
CA GLY A 101 8.45 -2.59 4.98
C GLY A 101 8.39 -2.93 3.50
N VAL A 102 7.15 -3.14 3.04
CA VAL A 102 6.83 -3.35 1.63
C VAL A 102 5.82 -2.31 1.18
N SER A 103 6.08 -1.67 0.03
CA SER A 103 5.17 -0.72 -0.61
C SER A 103 4.88 -1.17 -2.04
N ILE A 104 3.61 -1.14 -2.43
CA ILE A 104 3.13 -1.77 -3.66
C ILE A 104 2.17 -0.83 -4.37
N VAL A 105 2.32 -0.71 -5.68
CA VAL A 105 1.30 -0.10 -6.56
C VAL A 105 1.21 -0.90 -7.85
N MET A 106 -0.02 -1.18 -8.30
CA MET A 106 -0.30 -1.88 -9.55
C MET A 106 -1.13 -0.99 -10.47
N HIS A 107 -0.64 -0.76 -11.70
CA HIS A 107 -1.31 0.01 -12.76
C HIS A 107 -1.69 -0.92 -13.91
N PRO A 108 -2.97 -1.27 -14.06
CA PRO A 108 -3.44 -2.19 -15.11
C PRO A 108 -3.59 -1.48 -16.47
N GLU A 109 -3.46 -2.24 -17.56
CA GLU A 109 -3.74 -1.76 -18.91
C GLU A 109 -5.24 -1.52 -19.14
N ASN A 110 -6.08 -2.48 -18.73
CA ASN A 110 -7.53 -2.40 -18.90
C ASN A 110 -8.15 -1.44 -17.88
N PRO A 111 -8.98 -0.45 -18.28
CA PRO A 111 -9.63 0.50 -17.37
C PRO A 111 -10.59 -0.14 -16.36
N TRP A 112 -11.09 -1.34 -16.60
CA TRP A 112 -11.96 -2.06 -15.68
C TRP A 112 -11.22 -2.75 -14.54
N VAL A 113 -9.91 -3.00 -14.69
CA VAL A 113 -9.08 -3.49 -13.59
C VAL A 113 -8.70 -2.29 -12.71
N PRO A 114 -8.88 -2.35 -11.39
CA PRO A 114 -8.54 -1.23 -10.52
C PRO A 114 -7.04 -1.07 -10.28
N ILE A 115 -6.60 0.14 -9.96
CA ILE A 115 -5.32 0.38 -9.28
C ILE A 115 -5.48 -0.12 -7.83
N ILE A 116 -4.44 -0.75 -7.30
CA ILE A 116 -4.37 -1.10 -5.88
C ILE A 116 -3.04 -0.63 -5.29
N HIS A 117 -3.09 -0.19 -4.06
CA HIS A 117 -1.92 0.17 -3.25
C HIS A 117 -1.91 -0.63 -1.97
N LEU A 118 -0.73 -1.03 -1.52
CA LEU A 118 -0.50 -1.55 -0.18
C LEU A 118 0.80 -0.98 0.39
N ASN A 119 0.79 -0.65 1.67
CA ASN A 119 1.98 -0.42 2.45
C ASN A 119 1.86 -1.17 3.77
N VAL A 120 2.89 -1.91 4.16
CA VAL A 120 3.05 -2.47 5.50
C VAL A 120 4.46 -2.17 5.96
N ARG A 121 4.58 -1.64 7.19
CA ARG A 121 5.86 -1.14 7.69
C ARG A 121 6.03 -1.33 9.19
N TYR A 122 7.27 -1.43 9.59
CA TYR A 122 7.74 -1.40 10.96
C TYR A 122 8.74 -0.27 11.13
N PHE A 123 8.70 0.41 12.27
CA PHE A 123 9.64 1.45 12.67
C PHE A 123 10.07 1.25 14.12
N GLU A 124 11.35 1.41 14.39
CA GLU A 124 11.95 1.26 15.72
C GLU A 124 13.01 2.33 15.95
N LEU A 125 13.06 2.90 17.15
CA LEU A 125 14.10 3.79 17.61
C LEU A 125 15.08 3.07 18.52
N SER A 126 16.32 3.55 18.57
CA SER A 126 17.37 2.97 19.43
C SER A 126 17.06 3.04 20.93
N ASN A 127 16.13 3.90 21.35
CA ASN A 127 15.61 3.98 22.73
C ASN A 127 14.59 2.89 23.06
N GLY A 128 14.26 2.01 22.11
CA GLY A 128 13.31 0.89 22.28
C GLY A 128 11.87 1.21 21.91
N GLU A 129 11.55 2.45 21.53
CA GLU A 129 10.23 2.76 20.99
C GLU A 129 10.05 2.13 19.61
N PHE A 130 8.86 1.57 19.35
CA PHE A 130 8.52 1.03 18.05
C PHE A 130 7.04 1.21 17.74
N TRP A 131 6.72 1.10 16.46
CA TRP A 131 5.33 1.02 15.99
C TRP A 131 5.24 0.35 14.62
N PHE A 132 4.04 -0.11 14.31
CA PHE A 132 3.67 -0.59 13.00
C PHE A 132 2.73 0.40 12.32
N GLY A 133 2.76 0.42 11.00
CA GLY A 133 1.84 1.17 10.17
C GLY A 133 1.58 0.43 8.87
N GLY A 134 0.52 0.84 8.19
CA GLY A 134 0.18 0.25 6.91
C GLY A 134 -1.18 0.68 6.39
N GLY A 135 -1.56 0.04 5.33
CA GLY A 135 -2.85 0.20 4.71
C GLY A 135 -2.89 -0.49 3.36
N ILE A 136 -4.10 -0.78 2.92
CA ILE A 136 -4.41 -1.29 1.59
C ILE A 136 -5.64 -0.53 1.10
N ASP A 137 -5.57 0.03 -0.10
CA ASP A 137 -6.67 0.78 -0.70
C ASP A 137 -6.79 0.50 -2.19
N LEU A 138 -8.03 0.60 -2.68
CA LEU A 138 -8.38 0.34 -4.06
C LEU A 138 -8.78 1.64 -4.74
N THR A 139 -8.21 1.87 -5.94
CA THR A 139 -8.51 3.04 -6.79
C THR A 139 -9.03 2.55 -8.15
N PRO A 140 -10.30 2.17 -8.26
CA PRO A 140 -10.91 1.88 -9.54
C PRO A 140 -10.94 3.14 -10.42
N HIS A 141 -10.69 2.96 -11.71
CA HIS A 141 -10.95 4.03 -12.68
C HIS A 141 -12.45 4.16 -12.90
N ILE A 142 -13.14 3.02 -13.01
CA ILE A 142 -14.59 2.89 -13.09
C ILE A 142 -15.04 2.09 -11.88
N ILE A 143 -15.87 2.68 -11.02
CA ILE A 143 -16.34 2.02 -9.80
C ILE A 143 -17.47 1.06 -10.13
N ILE A 144 -17.28 -0.20 -9.74
CA ILE A 144 -18.31 -1.25 -9.76
C ILE A 144 -18.69 -1.50 -8.29
N PRO A 145 -19.88 -1.10 -7.84
CA PRO A 145 -20.28 -1.17 -6.43
C PRO A 145 -20.14 -2.57 -5.81
N GLU A 146 -20.47 -3.61 -6.56
CA GLU A 146 -20.38 -5.00 -6.10
C GLU A 146 -18.92 -5.43 -5.84
N GLN A 147 -17.96 -4.94 -6.64
CA GLN A 147 -16.55 -5.19 -6.44
C GLN A 147 -15.98 -4.36 -5.29
N ALA A 148 -16.46 -3.13 -5.11
CA ALA A 148 -16.12 -2.30 -3.97
C ALA A 148 -16.58 -2.96 -2.67
N LYS A 149 -17.83 -3.43 -2.61
CA LYS A 149 -18.38 -4.20 -1.50
C LYS A 149 -17.52 -5.43 -1.22
N TRP A 150 -17.28 -6.26 -2.21
CA TRP A 150 -16.47 -7.47 -2.07
C TRP A 150 -15.08 -7.18 -1.50
N PHE A 151 -14.40 -6.15 -2.01
CA PHE A 151 -13.08 -5.74 -1.53
C PHE A 151 -13.11 -5.38 -0.04
N HIS A 152 -14.09 -4.57 0.37
CA HIS A 152 -14.25 -4.18 1.77
C HIS A 152 -14.62 -5.37 2.67
N GLU A 153 -15.44 -6.31 2.19
CA GLU A 153 -15.73 -7.57 2.90
C GLU A 153 -14.48 -8.40 3.14
N GLN A 154 -13.56 -8.50 2.13
CA GLN A 154 -12.28 -9.21 2.32
C GLN A 154 -11.44 -8.54 3.42
N LEU A 155 -11.35 -7.21 3.44
CA LEU A 155 -10.59 -6.49 4.47
C LEU A 155 -11.22 -6.66 5.85
N LYS A 156 -12.55 -6.62 5.93
CA LYS A 156 -13.26 -6.86 7.18
C LYS A 156 -12.98 -8.26 7.73
N VAL A 157 -13.02 -9.29 6.89
CA VAL A 157 -12.69 -10.67 7.29
C VAL A 157 -11.29 -10.77 7.87
N VAL A 158 -10.31 -10.08 7.29
CA VAL A 158 -8.94 -10.06 7.84
C VAL A 158 -8.88 -9.33 9.18
N CYS A 159 -9.50 -8.15 9.28
CA CYS A 159 -9.51 -7.35 10.50
C CYS A 159 -10.20 -8.07 11.67
N ASP A 160 -11.37 -8.66 11.42
CA ASP A 160 -12.20 -9.32 12.45
C ASP A 160 -11.51 -10.54 13.10
N ARG A 161 -10.47 -11.10 12.46
CA ARG A 161 -9.64 -12.16 13.07
C ARG A 161 -8.85 -11.66 14.27
N PHE A 162 -8.62 -10.35 14.38
CA PHE A 162 -7.83 -9.72 15.43
C PHE A 162 -8.71 -8.88 16.37
N ASP A 163 -9.53 -8.00 15.78
CA ASP A 163 -10.49 -7.18 16.54
C ASP A 163 -11.59 -6.68 15.58
N SER A 164 -12.85 -6.89 15.94
CA SER A 164 -14.00 -6.43 15.15
C SER A 164 -14.09 -4.90 15.03
N ALA A 165 -13.42 -4.16 15.92
CA ALA A 165 -13.32 -2.70 15.85
C ALA A 165 -12.28 -2.21 14.84
N PHE A 166 -11.37 -3.07 14.34
CA PHE A 166 -10.29 -2.64 13.44
C PHE A 166 -10.82 -2.17 12.10
N TYR A 167 -11.71 -2.95 11.47
CA TYR A 167 -12.22 -2.56 10.16
C TYR A 167 -12.93 -1.20 10.17
N PRO A 168 -13.96 -0.93 10.99
CA PRO A 168 -14.63 0.37 10.97
C PRO A 168 -13.69 1.52 11.32
N LYS A 169 -12.78 1.33 12.27
CA LYS A 169 -11.79 2.33 12.68
C LYS A 169 -10.83 2.67 11.55
N TYR A 170 -10.22 1.66 10.93
CA TYR A 170 -9.20 1.86 9.92
C TYR A 170 -9.77 2.22 8.56
N LYS A 171 -11.01 1.83 8.27
CA LYS A 171 -11.77 2.29 7.10
C LYS A 171 -12.04 3.79 7.18
N THR A 172 -12.54 4.28 8.30
CA THR A 172 -12.76 5.71 8.51
C THR A 172 -11.45 6.50 8.37
N TRP A 173 -10.36 5.96 8.92
CA TRP A 173 -9.05 6.60 8.79
C TRP A 173 -8.55 6.60 7.33
N ALA A 174 -8.80 5.55 6.56
CA ALA A 174 -8.49 5.50 5.13
C ALA A 174 -9.29 6.54 4.33
N ASP A 175 -10.58 6.71 4.61
CA ASP A 175 -11.42 7.73 3.97
C ASP A 175 -10.86 9.15 4.19
N ASP A 176 -10.36 9.44 5.39
CA ASP A 176 -9.76 10.74 5.71
C ASP A 176 -8.37 10.89 5.09
N TYR A 177 -7.54 9.83 5.11
CA TYR A 177 -6.18 9.88 4.60
C TYR A 177 -6.14 10.03 3.08
N PHE A 178 -6.98 9.29 2.34
CA PHE A 178 -7.00 9.26 0.88
C PHE A 178 -7.93 10.32 0.25
N TYR A 179 -8.30 11.34 0.98
CA TYR A 179 -9.10 12.46 0.47
C TYR A 179 -8.23 13.55 -0.13
N SER A 180 -8.62 14.04 -1.30
CA SER A 180 -8.02 15.18 -2.01
C SER A 180 -8.82 16.46 -1.78
N PRO A 181 -8.44 17.33 -0.84
CA PRO A 181 -9.25 18.52 -0.50
C PRO A 181 -9.46 19.48 -1.67
N HIS A 182 -8.45 19.65 -2.53
CA HIS A 182 -8.55 20.56 -3.67
C HIS A 182 -9.42 20.04 -4.83
N ARG A 183 -9.82 18.77 -4.77
CA ARG A 183 -10.75 18.15 -5.71
C ARG A 183 -12.09 17.80 -5.06
N GLU A 184 -12.15 17.88 -3.74
CA GLU A 184 -13.32 17.45 -2.94
C GLU A 184 -13.75 15.99 -3.23
N GLU A 185 -12.76 15.12 -3.55
CA GLU A 185 -12.98 13.71 -3.87
C GLU A 185 -11.99 12.80 -3.13
N THR A 186 -12.37 11.54 -2.91
CA THR A 186 -11.46 10.50 -2.46
C THR A 186 -10.62 9.97 -3.63
N ARG A 187 -9.39 9.49 -3.34
CA ARG A 187 -8.50 8.91 -4.36
C ARG A 187 -9.14 7.72 -5.08
N GLY A 188 -9.89 6.89 -4.32
CA GLY A 188 -10.63 5.73 -4.79
C GLY A 188 -11.75 5.39 -3.81
N ILE A 189 -12.05 4.11 -3.67
CA ILE A 189 -13.10 3.62 -2.76
C ILE A 189 -12.59 3.41 -1.31
N GLY A 190 -11.38 3.83 -1.01
CA GLY A 190 -10.74 3.61 0.29
C GLY A 190 -10.26 2.17 0.46
N GLY A 191 -10.33 1.71 1.67
CA GLY A 191 -9.86 0.43 2.17
C GLY A 191 -9.62 0.53 3.66
N ILE A 192 -8.41 0.22 4.14
CA ILE A 192 -7.98 0.45 5.53
C ILE A 192 -6.65 1.18 5.56
N PHE A 193 -6.51 2.05 6.57
CA PHE A 193 -5.25 2.74 6.88
C PHE A 193 -5.04 2.75 8.38
N PHE A 194 -3.82 2.46 8.83
CA PHE A 194 -3.42 2.48 10.23
C PHE A 194 -1.97 2.93 10.37
N ASP A 195 -1.67 3.62 11.45
CA ASP A 195 -0.32 4.07 11.78
C ASP A 195 -0.10 4.16 13.28
N TYR A 196 1.18 4.21 13.70
CA TYR A 196 1.56 4.28 15.10
C TYR A 196 0.89 3.21 15.99
N ILE A 197 0.68 2.01 15.44
CA ILE A 197 0.13 0.90 16.23
C ILE A 197 1.22 0.39 17.14
N LYS A 198 1.03 0.61 18.45
CA LYS A 198 1.88 0.13 19.54
C LYS A 198 1.12 -0.98 20.29
N GLY A 199 1.82 -1.81 21.06
CA GLY A 199 1.24 -2.88 21.84
C GLY A 199 2.18 -4.06 21.98
N ASP A 200 1.64 -5.26 22.15
CA ASP A 200 2.44 -6.48 22.05
C ASP A 200 2.98 -6.64 20.62
N LYS A 201 4.30 -6.65 20.48
CA LYS A 201 4.99 -6.60 19.17
C LYS A 201 4.59 -7.78 18.29
N GLU A 202 4.50 -8.96 18.85
CA GLU A 202 4.18 -10.19 18.12
C GLU A 202 2.72 -10.16 17.65
N THR A 203 1.80 -9.80 18.52
CA THR A 203 0.36 -9.70 18.20
C THR A 203 0.09 -8.66 17.10
N VAL A 204 0.69 -7.46 17.22
CA VAL A 204 0.52 -6.42 16.19
C VAL A 204 1.16 -6.84 14.87
N PHE A 205 2.30 -7.51 14.92
CA PHE A 205 2.96 -7.99 13.71
C PHE A 205 2.14 -9.08 12.99
N GLU A 206 1.47 -9.99 13.73
CA GLU A 206 0.56 -10.96 13.12
C GLU A 206 -0.59 -10.28 12.34
N PHE A 207 -1.15 -9.20 12.86
CA PHE A 207 -2.12 -8.40 12.12
C PHE A 207 -1.52 -7.80 10.84
N VAL A 208 -0.34 -7.18 10.92
CA VAL A 208 0.35 -6.57 9.79
C VAL A 208 0.70 -7.62 8.72
N LYS A 209 1.12 -8.82 9.14
CA LYS A 209 1.34 -9.95 8.23
C LYS A 209 0.06 -10.34 7.49
N ALA A 210 -1.03 -10.50 8.22
CA ALA A 210 -2.31 -10.89 7.63
C ALA A 210 -2.80 -9.87 6.58
N ILE A 211 -2.59 -8.57 6.81
CA ILE A 211 -2.89 -7.53 5.82
C ILE A 211 -1.97 -7.66 4.59
N GLY A 212 -0.67 -7.86 4.79
CA GLY A 212 0.28 -8.06 3.69
C GLY A 212 -0.06 -9.30 2.82
N GLU A 213 -0.37 -10.41 3.47
CA GLU A 213 -0.72 -11.68 2.83
C GLU A 213 -2.05 -11.62 2.08
N SER A 214 -2.97 -10.74 2.48
CA SER A 214 -4.26 -10.58 1.81
C SER A 214 -4.16 -9.91 0.43
N PHE A 215 -3.05 -9.22 0.14
CA PHE A 215 -2.87 -8.42 -1.08
C PHE A 215 -2.98 -9.28 -2.34
N GLU A 216 -2.14 -10.32 -2.43
CA GLU A 216 -2.06 -11.13 -3.66
C GLU A 216 -3.38 -11.80 -4.01
N PRO A 217 -4.06 -12.55 -3.12
CA PRO A 217 -5.32 -13.20 -3.46
C PRO A 217 -6.43 -12.19 -3.80
N ILE A 218 -6.50 -11.05 -3.11
CA ILE A 218 -7.49 -9.99 -3.41
C ILE A 218 -7.24 -9.42 -4.81
N TYR A 219 -6.01 -9.01 -5.09
CA TYR A 219 -5.75 -8.35 -6.36
C TYR A 219 -5.76 -9.31 -7.55
N SER A 220 -5.24 -10.52 -7.40
CA SER A 220 -5.33 -11.57 -8.42
C SER A 220 -6.77 -11.92 -8.77
N HIS A 221 -7.68 -11.91 -7.81
CA HIS A 221 -9.12 -12.07 -8.08
C HIS A 221 -9.66 -10.91 -8.95
N LEU A 222 -9.39 -9.67 -8.55
CA LEU A 222 -9.86 -8.48 -9.29
C LEU A 222 -9.27 -8.41 -10.70
N MET A 223 -8.02 -8.81 -10.89
CA MET A 223 -7.41 -8.94 -12.21
C MET A 223 -8.16 -9.95 -13.08
N ARG A 224 -8.38 -11.18 -12.58
CA ARG A 224 -9.01 -12.26 -13.35
C ARG A 224 -10.43 -11.94 -13.81
N ILE A 225 -11.24 -11.30 -12.97
CA ILE A 225 -12.65 -11.00 -13.30
C ILE A 225 -12.80 -9.79 -14.24
N ASN A 226 -11.76 -8.98 -14.39
CA ASN A 226 -11.85 -7.74 -15.15
C ASN A 226 -10.92 -7.70 -16.39
N ALA A 227 -9.84 -8.48 -16.43
CA ALA A 227 -8.81 -8.36 -17.46
C ALA A 227 -9.32 -8.60 -18.89
N SER A 228 -10.32 -9.46 -19.06
CA SER A 228 -10.91 -9.80 -20.36
C SER A 228 -12.10 -8.93 -20.77
N LYS A 229 -12.49 -7.94 -19.94
CA LYS A 229 -13.60 -7.04 -20.29
C LYS A 229 -13.18 -6.18 -21.49
N GLU A 230 -14.05 -6.11 -22.49
CA GLU A 230 -13.89 -5.16 -23.57
C GLU A 230 -14.04 -3.74 -23.04
N TYR A 231 -13.33 -2.80 -23.63
CA TYR A 231 -13.40 -1.40 -23.28
C TYR A 231 -13.28 -0.50 -24.52
N THR A 232 -13.90 0.64 -24.45
CA THR A 232 -13.92 1.67 -25.47
C THR A 232 -12.74 2.64 -25.31
N GLN A 233 -12.49 3.44 -26.35
CA GLN A 233 -11.52 4.53 -26.29
C GLN A 233 -11.90 5.57 -25.22
N ALA A 234 -13.19 5.85 -25.02
CA ALA A 234 -13.66 6.79 -24.00
C ALA A 234 -13.33 6.30 -22.58
N GLU A 235 -13.48 5.00 -22.29
CA GLU A 235 -13.09 4.42 -21.00
C GLU A 235 -11.57 4.46 -20.79
N LYS A 236 -10.78 4.29 -21.87
CA LYS A 236 -9.33 4.42 -21.80
C LYS A 236 -8.88 5.87 -21.51
N GLU A 237 -9.49 6.85 -22.13
CA GLU A 237 -9.27 8.27 -21.88
C GLU A 237 -9.66 8.64 -20.45
N PHE A 238 -10.80 8.13 -19.99
CA PHE A 238 -11.22 8.29 -18.59
C PHE A 238 -10.22 7.67 -17.62
N GLN A 239 -9.67 6.50 -17.90
CA GLN A 239 -8.58 5.91 -17.12
C GLN A 239 -7.41 6.89 -16.97
N TYR A 240 -7.00 7.58 -18.03
CA TYR A 240 -5.90 8.53 -17.95
C TYR A 240 -6.24 9.76 -17.12
N ILE A 241 -7.48 10.25 -17.17
CA ILE A 241 -7.97 11.32 -16.30
C ILE A 241 -7.94 10.88 -14.82
N ARG A 242 -8.46 9.68 -14.51
CA ARG A 242 -8.42 9.14 -13.13
C ARG A 242 -6.99 8.91 -12.63
N ARG A 243 -6.09 8.50 -13.50
CA ARG A 243 -4.65 8.41 -13.19
C ARG A 243 -4.05 9.79 -12.90
N GLY A 244 -4.49 10.84 -13.59
CA GLY A 244 -4.11 12.22 -13.25
C GLY A 244 -4.47 12.58 -11.81
N ARG A 245 -5.69 12.24 -11.35
CA ARG A 245 -6.10 12.43 -9.95
C ARG A 245 -5.25 11.62 -8.97
N TYR A 246 -4.91 10.39 -9.32
CA TYR A 246 -4.01 9.54 -8.53
C TYR A 246 -2.61 10.18 -8.39
N VAL A 247 -2.05 10.70 -9.47
CA VAL A 247 -0.75 11.39 -9.46
C VAL A 247 -0.81 12.66 -8.60
N GLU A 248 -1.86 13.48 -8.74
CA GLU A 248 -2.07 14.66 -7.91
C GLU A 248 -2.04 14.30 -6.42
N PHE A 249 -2.83 13.29 -6.01
CA PHE A 249 -2.84 12.87 -4.62
C PHE A 249 -1.44 12.45 -4.14
N ASN A 250 -0.75 11.61 -4.89
CA ASN A 250 0.55 11.08 -4.49
C ASN A 250 1.62 12.17 -4.37
N LEU A 251 1.65 13.14 -5.29
CA LEU A 251 2.66 14.20 -5.26
C LEU A 251 2.32 15.34 -4.27
N VAL A 252 1.02 15.64 -4.08
CA VAL A 252 0.59 16.78 -3.30
C VAL A 252 0.20 16.42 -1.86
N HIS A 253 -0.40 15.25 -1.63
CA HIS A 253 -0.99 14.90 -0.34
C HIS A 253 -0.37 13.68 0.34
N ASP A 254 0.17 12.72 -0.42
CA ASP A 254 0.73 11.51 0.20
C ASP A 254 1.94 11.83 1.08
N ARG A 255 1.80 11.55 2.38
CA ARG A 255 2.85 11.86 3.37
C ARG A 255 4.11 11.05 3.13
N GLY A 256 3.96 9.78 2.70
CA GLY A 256 5.08 8.89 2.44
C GLY A 256 5.92 9.38 1.26
N THR A 257 5.28 9.74 0.16
CA THR A 257 5.94 10.30 -1.04
C THR A 257 6.67 11.62 -0.70
N LYS A 258 5.96 12.55 -0.05
CA LYS A 258 6.56 13.85 0.34
C LYS A 258 7.76 13.66 1.26
N PHE A 259 7.59 12.89 2.32
CA PHE A 259 8.66 12.61 3.25
C PHE A 259 9.87 11.96 2.55
N GLY A 260 9.64 10.93 1.73
CA GLY A 260 10.72 10.27 1.00
C GLY A 260 11.50 11.20 0.09
N LEU A 261 10.82 12.07 -0.66
CA LEU A 261 11.48 13.05 -1.55
C LEU A 261 12.23 14.15 -0.76
N GLU A 262 11.69 14.58 0.38
CA GLU A 262 12.27 15.64 1.22
C GLU A 262 13.46 15.15 2.08
N THR A 263 13.59 13.84 2.29
CA THR A 263 14.66 13.23 3.12
C THR A 263 15.70 12.46 2.32
N ASN A 264 15.89 12.82 1.05
CA ASN A 264 16.83 12.16 0.13
C ASN A 264 16.59 10.65 -0.02
N GLY A 265 15.34 10.22 0.09
CA GLY A 265 14.93 8.87 -0.27
C GLY A 265 15.22 8.59 -1.76
N ARG A 266 15.38 7.31 -2.10
CA ARG A 266 15.65 6.92 -3.48
C ARG A 266 14.48 7.27 -4.40
N THR A 267 14.63 8.31 -5.21
CA THR A 267 13.58 8.88 -6.08
C THR A 267 12.92 7.81 -6.96
N GLU A 268 13.69 6.95 -7.62
CA GLU A 268 13.18 5.89 -8.49
C GLU A 268 12.27 4.90 -7.73
N SER A 269 12.63 4.55 -6.48
CA SER A 269 11.81 3.66 -5.64
C SER A 269 10.56 4.33 -5.12
N ILE A 270 10.55 5.66 -4.98
CA ILE A 270 9.38 6.45 -4.55
C ILE A 270 8.45 6.65 -5.75
N LEU A 271 8.97 7.15 -6.86
CA LEU A 271 8.17 7.50 -8.04
C LEU A 271 7.79 6.30 -8.91
N MET A 272 8.27 5.07 -8.59
CA MET A 272 7.74 3.85 -9.21
C MET A 272 6.22 3.71 -9.04
N SER A 273 5.66 4.33 -8.00
CA SER A 273 4.23 4.33 -7.71
C SER A 273 3.37 5.06 -8.73
N LEU A 274 3.95 5.88 -9.58
CA LEU A 274 3.23 6.63 -10.59
C LEU A 274 2.91 5.77 -11.82
N PRO A 275 1.74 5.97 -12.47
CA PRO A 275 1.38 5.31 -13.71
C PRO A 275 2.31 5.72 -14.85
N PRO A 276 2.47 4.90 -15.91
CA PRO A 276 3.27 5.29 -17.07
C PRO A 276 2.63 6.41 -17.91
N MET A 277 1.28 6.47 -17.92
CA MET A 277 0.50 7.48 -18.62
C MET A 277 -0.60 8.03 -17.73
N ALA A 278 -0.78 9.34 -17.75
CA ALA A 278 -1.84 10.07 -17.10
C ALA A 278 -2.20 11.30 -17.95
N SER A 279 -3.40 11.84 -17.82
CA SER A 279 -3.79 13.07 -18.50
C SER A 279 -4.55 14.01 -17.56
N TRP A 280 -4.51 15.27 -17.92
CA TRP A 280 -5.28 16.34 -17.29
C TRP A 280 -6.03 17.09 -18.36
N GLU A 281 -7.31 17.30 -18.15
CA GLU A 281 -8.16 18.10 -19.01
C GLU A 281 -8.69 19.29 -18.22
N TYR A 282 -8.64 20.47 -18.84
CA TYR A 282 -9.19 21.67 -18.23
C TYR A 282 -10.71 21.59 -18.19
N MET A 283 -11.30 21.74 -17.01
CA MET A 283 -12.76 21.68 -16.80
C MET A 283 -13.38 20.37 -17.32
N TYR A 284 -12.72 19.25 -17.06
CA TYR A 284 -13.21 17.92 -17.45
C TYR A 284 -14.66 17.69 -16.99
N ASP A 285 -15.55 17.35 -17.92
CA ASP A 285 -16.95 17.02 -17.63
C ASP A 285 -17.12 15.50 -17.56
N PRO A 286 -17.37 14.92 -16.37
CA PRO A 286 -17.56 13.47 -16.21
C PRO A 286 -18.85 12.93 -16.88
N LYS A 287 -19.77 13.81 -17.28
CA LYS A 287 -21.04 13.43 -17.93
C LYS A 287 -20.87 12.98 -19.38
N ILE A 288 -19.68 13.15 -19.96
CA ILE A 288 -19.37 12.66 -21.33
C ILE A 288 -19.61 11.15 -21.44
N PHE A 289 -19.52 10.43 -20.32
CA PHE A 289 -19.59 9.00 -20.27
C PHE A 289 -20.33 8.59 -18.97
N PRO A 290 -21.41 7.75 -19.04
CA PRO A 290 -22.31 7.51 -17.91
C PRO A 290 -21.62 6.93 -16.68
N GLU A 291 -20.73 5.95 -16.86
CA GLU A 291 -19.98 5.31 -15.77
C GLU A 291 -18.98 6.27 -15.14
N GLY A 292 -18.52 7.28 -15.89
CA GLY A 292 -17.68 8.36 -15.41
C GLY A 292 -18.38 9.17 -14.34
N GLN A 293 -19.60 9.68 -14.61
CA GLN A 293 -20.38 10.42 -13.62
C GLN A 293 -20.72 9.54 -12.40
N ALA A 294 -21.16 8.30 -12.62
CA ALA A 294 -21.44 7.35 -11.53
C ALA A 294 -20.21 7.10 -10.65
N THR A 295 -19.01 7.04 -11.25
CA THR A 295 -17.76 6.94 -10.51
C THR A 295 -17.51 8.16 -9.64
N PHE A 296 -17.63 9.38 -10.19
CA PHE A 296 -17.42 10.62 -9.42
C PHE A 296 -18.43 10.75 -8.26
N ASP A 297 -19.67 10.32 -8.46
CA ASP A 297 -20.70 10.35 -7.42
C ASP A 297 -20.37 9.49 -6.20
N LEU A 298 -19.51 8.46 -6.40
CA LEU A 298 -19.07 7.52 -5.37
C LEU A 298 -17.69 7.85 -4.78
N LEU A 299 -17.01 8.89 -5.24
CA LEU A 299 -15.70 9.30 -4.70
C LEU A 299 -15.87 10.23 -3.48
N LYS A 300 -16.53 9.73 -2.45
CA LYS A 300 -16.86 10.45 -1.21
C LYS A 300 -16.41 9.67 0.02
N LYS A 301 -16.11 10.41 1.08
CA LYS A 301 -15.87 9.80 2.40
C LYS A 301 -17.16 9.26 2.99
N GLY A 302 -17.02 8.23 3.83
CA GLY A 302 -18.13 7.72 4.64
C GLY A 302 -19.15 6.85 3.91
N ILE A 303 -18.86 6.42 2.68
CA ILE A 303 -19.71 5.42 2.02
C ILE A 303 -19.58 4.10 2.78
N ASP A 304 -20.73 3.56 3.18
CA ASP A 304 -20.81 2.21 3.73
C ASP A 304 -20.91 1.21 2.55
N TRP A 305 -19.85 0.44 2.37
CA TRP A 305 -19.78 -0.56 1.29
C TRP A 305 -20.31 -1.93 1.69
N ILE A 306 -20.46 -2.19 3.04
CA ILE A 306 -20.85 -3.51 3.60
C ILE A 306 -21.83 -3.38 4.75
#